data_1ae2c5d79eb5cf88bd05e4543d7b9473
#
_entry.id   1ae2c5d79eb5cf88bd05e4543d7b9473
#
_cell.length_a   1.000
_cell.length_b   1.000
_cell.length_c   1.000
_cell.angle_alpha   90.00
_cell.angle_beta   90.00
_cell.angle_gamma   90.00
#
_symmetry.space_group_name_H-M   'P 1'
#
loop_
_entity.id
_entity.type
_entity.pdbx_description
1 polymer ?
#
loop_
_entity_poly.entity_id
_entity_poly.type
_entity_poly.pdbx_seq_one_letter_code
_entity_poly.pdbx_strand_id
1 'polypeptide(L)'
;FFFSSVFFFFFFFFLVFFRLGTGGRQGREHWQADILVVEQVRTRSQGAQGVLTTTSAQRGISNSDASEVQLWGNAKVERHYPNGKPPMVLEGEFLHAWPQLERLRSHLPVTLTRGGSRFTGNSLEYDNARQVALLQGRVRGHIEAPKRTR
;
A
#
# COMPACT_ATOMS: atom_id res chain seq x y z
N PHE A 1 -13.05 -13.33 -24.25
CA PHE A 1 -12.20 -12.12 -24.27
C PHE A 1 -12.07 -11.59 -22.83
N PHE A 2 -11.31 -12.28 -22.01
CA PHE A 2 -10.84 -11.82 -20.72
C PHE A 2 -9.34 -11.79 -20.77
N PHE A 3 -8.76 -10.71 -21.26
CA PHE A 3 -7.32 -10.46 -21.14
C PHE A 3 -7.10 -9.02 -20.77
N SER A 4 -6.30 -8.85 -19.73
CA SER A 4 -5.49 -7.65 -19.49
C SER A 4 -6.14 -6.47 -18.77
N SER A 5 -6.37 -6.59 -17.48
CA SER A 5 -6.42 -5.41 -16.60
C SER A 5 -5.37 -5.44 -15.47
N VAL A 6 -4.54 -6.48 -15.41
CA VAL A 6 -3.54 -6.66 -14.35
C VAL A 6 -2.19 -6.03 -14.72
N PHE A 7 -1.94 -5.79 -16.02
CA PHE A 7 -0.63 -5.36 -16.50
C PHE A 7 -0.36 -3.85 -16.40
N PHE A 8 -1.39 -3.04 -16.14
CA PHE A 8 -1.23 -1.58 -16.10
C PHE A 8 -0.85 -1.02 -14.73
N PHE A 9 -0.89 -1.83 -13.69
CA PHE A 9 -0.59 -1.40 -12.32
C PHE A 9 0.91 -1.28 -12.02
N PHE A 10 1.76 -1.86 -12.88
CA PHE A 10 3.19 -2.04 -12.58
C PHE A 10 4.12 -1.07 -13.30
N PHE A 11 3.67 -0.46 -14.40
CA PHE A 11 4.57 0.34 -15.24
C PHE A 11 4.79 1.78 -14.71
N PHE A 12 3.97 2.26 -13.79
CA PHE A 12 4.10 3.62 -13.27
C PHE A 12 4.93 3.74 -11.98
N PHE A 13 5.24 2.61 -11.34
CA PHE A 13 6.07 2.61 -10.14
C PHE A 13 7.57 2.81 -10.43
N PHE A 14 7.98 2.64 -11.70
CA PHE A 14 9.39 2.58 -12.06
C PHE A 14 9.98 3.89 -12.57
N LEU A 15 9.19 4.96 -12.76
CA LEU A 15 9.67 6.14 -13.46
C LEU A 15 9.99 7.36 -12.58
N VAL A 16 9.98 7.23 -11.27
CA VAL A 16 10.39 8.35 -10.40
C VAL A 16 11.46 7.86 -9.42
N PHE A 17 12.67 8.19 -9.71
CA PHE A 17 13.92 8.03 -8.95
C PHE A 17 14.91 6.97 -9.45
N PHE A 18 15.37 7.14 -10.68
CA PHE A 18 16.67 6.66 -11.04
C PHE A 18 17.65 7.87 -11.14
N ARG A 19 18.21 8.25 -10.03
CA ARG A 19 19.45 9.03 -10.05
C ARG A 19 20.58 8.18 -9.52
N LEU A 20 21.18 7.42 -10.43
CA LEU A 20 22.37 6.64 -10.16
C LEU A 20 23.58 7.54 -10.01
N GLY A 21 24.27 7.37 -8.89
CA GLY A 21 25.68 7.64 -8.81
C GLY A 21 26.44 6.49 -9.47
N THR A 22 27.03 6.77 -10.61
CA THR A 22 27.95 5.85 -11.29
C THR A 22 29.27 5.75 -10.55
N GLY A 23 29.60 4.57 -10.06
CA GLY A 23 30.94 4.22 -9.60
C GLY A 23 31.22 2.77 -9.95
N GLY A 24 31.95 2.55 -11.04
CA GLY A 24 32.29 1.24 -11.52
C GLY A 24 33.33 0.50 -10.67
N ARG A 25 33.22 -0.83 -10.69
CA ARG A 25 34.30 -1.82 -10.90
C ARG A 25 33.80 -3.23 -10.70
N GLN A 26 33.78 -3.95 -11.80
CA GLN A 26 34.27 -5.30 -12.09
C GLN A 26 34.33 -6.34 -10.95
N GLY A 27 33.56 -7.45 -11.12
CA GLY A 27 34.02 -8.80 -10.81
C GLY A 27 33.66 -9.34 -9.44
N ARG A 28 32.51 -9.95 -9.38
CA ARG A 28 32.20 -11.23 -8.72
C ARG A 28 30.69 -11.42 -8.78
N GLU A 29 30.28 -12.47 -9.44
CA GLU A 29 28.88 -12.87 -9.46
C GLU A 29 28.48 -13.26 -8.03
N HIS A 30 27.98 -12.31 -7.30
CA HIS A 30 27.25 -12.53 -6.07
C HIS A 30 25.78 -12.40 -6.42
N TRP A 31 25.05 -13.46 -6.23
CA TRP A 31 23.59 -13.47 -6.24
C TRP A 31 23.10 -12.59 -5.08
N GLN A 32 23.18 -11.30 -5.25
CA GLN A 32 22.49 -10.37 -4.39
C GLN A 32 21.03 -10.36 -4.87
N ALA A 33 20.13 -10.84 -4.03
CA ALA A 33 18.71 -10.47 -4.18
C ALA A 33 18.67 -8.95 -4.21
N ASP A 34 18.34 -8.39 -5.37
CA ASP A 34 18.28 -6.94 -5.55
C ASP A 34 17.18 -6.38 -4.66
N ILE A 35 17.58 -5.86 -3.51
CA ILE A 35 16.71 -5.19 -2.56
C ILE A 35 16.81 -3.70 -2.83
N LEU A 36 15.70 -3.08 -3.16
CA LEU A 36 15.59 -1.64 -3.30
C LEU A 36 15.17 -1.01 -1.98
N VAL A 37 15.96 -0.09 -1.47
CA VAL A 37 15.64 0.72 -0.29
C VAL A 37 15.39 2.15 -0.73
N VAL A 38 14.24 2.70 -0.34
CA VAL A 38 13.82 4.07 -0.67
C VAL A 38 13.52 4.83 0.61
N GLU A 39 14.13 5.99 0.79
CA GLU A 39 13.80 6.93 1.86
C GLU A 39 12.73 7.93 1.38
N GLN A 40 11.84 8.33 2.26
CA GLN A 40 10.75 9.27 1.96
C GLN A 40 9.85 8.80 0.80
N VAL A 41 9.26 7.62 0.97
CA VAL A 41 8.39 7.02 -0.04
C VAL A 41 7.14 7.88 -0.24
N ARG A 42 6.87 8.22 -1.49
CA ARG A 42 5.60 8.82 -1.91
C ARG A 42 5.23 8.28 -3.28
N THR A 43 4.10 7.62 -3.37
CA THR A 43 3.61 7.08 -4.63
C THR A 43 2.17 7.46 -4.88
N ARG A 44 1.81 7.52 -6.13
CA ARG A 44 0.43 7.74 -6.58
C ARG A 44 0.18 6.81 -7.76
N SER A 45 -0.83 5.98 -7.65
CA SER A 45 -1.22 5.04 -8.70
C SER A 45 -2.72 5.13 -8.96
N GLN A 46 -3.08 5.01 -10.22
CA GLN A 46 -4.48 4.95 -10.65
C GLN A 46 -4.80 3.52 -11.04
N GLY A 47 -5.71 2.91 -10.33
CA GLY A 47 -6.19 1.57 -10.61
C GLY A 47 -7.34 1.53 -11.61
N ALA A 48 -7.84 0.33 -11.84
CA ALA A 48 -9.04 0.11 -12.64
C ALA A 48 -10.22 0.91 -12.06
N GLN A 49 -11.15 1.33 -12.92
CA GLN A 49 -12.35 2.10 -12.54
C GLN A 49 -12.06 3.47 -11.90
N GLY A 50 -10.87 4.05 -12.14
CA GLY A 50 -10.53 5.38 -11.67
C GLY A 50 -10.21 5.49 -10.17
N VAL A 51 -10.00 4.37 -9.48
CA VAL A 51 -9.57 4.37 -8.07
C VAL A 51 -8.15 4.90 -7.97
N LEU A 52 -7.96 5.96 -7.20
CA LEU A 52 -6.65 6.55 -6.96
C LEU A 52 -6.10 6.05 -5.62
N THR A 53 -4.92 5.45 -5.65
CA THR A 53 -4.20 5.03 -4.45
C THR A 53 -2.95 5.89 -4.26
N THR A 54 -2.81 6.48 -3.09
CA THR A 54 -1.60 7.18 -2.67
C THR A 54 -0.96 6.45 -1.50
N THR A 55 0.36 6.35 -1.52
CA THR A 55 1.11 5.70 -0.45
C THR A 55 2.25 6.60 -0.01
N SER A 56 2.46 6.69 1.29
CA SER A 56 3.59 7.40 1.88
C SER A 56 4.17 6.64 3.06
N ALA A 57 5.49 6.74 3.25
CA ALA A 57 6.21 6.20 4.39
C ALA A 57 7.57 6.88 4.52
N GLN A 58 8.19 6.82 5.69
CA GLN A 58 9.54 7.32 5.87
C GLN A 58 10.56 6.46 5.11
N ARG A 59 10.36 5.14 5.09
CA ARG A 59 11.22 4.19 4.41
C ARG A 59 10.41 3.09 3.73
N GLY A 60 10.86 2.69 2.55
CA GLY A 60 10.34 1.55 1.81
C GLY A 60 11.45 0.57 1.47
N ILE A 61 11.14 -0.71 1.57
CA ILE A 61 12.01 -1.80 1.15
C ILE A 61 11.21 -2.65 0.18
N SER A 62 11.77 -2.93 -0.98
CA SER A 62 11.14 -3.73 -2.02
C SER A 62 12.12 -4.72 -2.60
N ASN A 63 11.64 -5.86 -3.07
CA ASN A 63 12.40 -6.71 -3.97
C ASN A 63 12.44 -6.09 -5.39
N SER A 64 13.30 -6.64 -6.25
CA SER A 64 13.58 -6.05 -7.56
C SER A 64 12.38 -5.95 -8.49
N ASP A 65 11.41 -6.86 -8.38
CA ASP A 65 10.19 -6.89 -9.20
C ASP A 65 8.99 -6.21 -8.52
N ALA A 66 9.21 -5.62 -7.33
CA ALA A 66 8.20 -4.99 -6.50
C ALA A 66 6.96 -5.88 -6.21
N SER A 67 7.13 -7.20 -6.25
CA SER A 67 6.07 -8.14 -5.85
C SER A 67 5.83 -8.11 -4.34
N GLU A 68 6.80 -7.62 -3.59
CA GLU A 68 6.77 -7.49 -2.14
C GLU A 68 7.37 -6.15 -1.70
N VAL A 69 6.60 -5.39 -0.93
CA VAL A 69 6.98 -4.05 -0.47
C VAL A 69 6.72 -3.92 1.02
N GLN A 70 7.71 -3.48 1.76
CA GLN A 70 7.59 -3.14 3.17
C GLN A 70 7.71 -1.63 3.35
N LEU A 71 6.80 -1.05 4.11
CA LEU A 71 6.74 0.38 4.42
C LEU A 71 6.92 0.57 5.92
N TRP A 72 7.85 1.43 6.29
CA TRP A 72 8.22 1.71 7.67
C TRP A 72 8.15 3.20 7.98
N GLY A 73 7.69 3.51 9.18
CA GLY A 73 7.60 4.86 9.71
C GLY A 73 6.47 5.68 9.11
N ASN A 74 5.43 5.93 9.90
CA ASN A 74 4.24 6.66 9.48
C ASN A 74 3.70 6.19 8.12
N ALA A 75 3.67 4.87 7.92
CA ALA A 75 3.19 4.29 6.68
C ALA A 75 1.70 4.57 6.52
N LYS A 76 1.33 5.13 5.38
CA LYS A 76 -0.04 5.51 5.04
C LYS A 76 -0.39 5.05 3.64
N VAL A 77 -1.53 4.38 3.51
CA VAL A 77 -2.14 4.04 2.23
C VAL A 77 -3.53 4.65 2.19
N GLU A 78 -3.80 5.43 1.18
CA GLU A 78 -5.05 6.16 1.01
C GLU A 78 -5.66 5.83 -0.34
N ARG A 79 -6.93 5.42 -0.37
CA ARG A 79 -7.66 5.07 -1.58
C ARG A 79 -8.86 5.98 -1.76
N HIS A 80 -8.89 6.67 -2.89
CA HIS A 80 -9.97 7.55 -3.30
C HIS A 80 -10.79 6.89 -4.40
N TYR A 81 -12.09 6.91 -4.24
CA TYR A 81 -13.03 6.29 -5.17
C TYR A 81 -13.76 7.37 -5.99
N PRO A 82 -13.89 7.21 -7.32
CA PRO A 82 -14.44 8.26 -8.19
C PRO A 82 -15.95 8.49 -8.02
N ASN A 83 -16.67 7.54 -7.43
CA ASN A 83 -18.13 7.57 -7.32
C ASN A 83 -18.66 8.17 -6.01
N GLY A 84 -17.93 9.09 -5.40
CA GLY A 84 -18.34 9.77 -4.18
C GLY A 84 -18.32 8.90 -2.91
N LYS A 85 -17.85 7.65 -3.00
CA LYS A 85 -17.62 6.83 -1.81
C LYS A 85 -16.54 7.47 -0.94
N PRO A 86 -16.69 7.43 0.40
CA PRO A 86 -15.66 7.98 1.27
C PRO A 86 -14.32 7.27 1.07
N PRO A 87 -13.21 8.01 1.12
CA PRO A 87 -11.88 7.45 1.01
C PRO A 87 -11.61 6.46 2.15
N MET A 88 -10.82 5.45 1.84
CA MET A 88 -10.28 4.51 2.82
C MET A 88 -8.84 4.91 3.11
N VAL A 89 -8.51 5.07 4.38
CA VAL A 89 -7.17 5.41 4.85
C VAL A 89 -6.69 4.34 5.82
N LEU A 90 -5.53 3.80 5.56
CA LEU A 90 -4.84 2.85 6.43
C LEU A 90 -3.52 3.48 6.88
N GLU A 91 -3.29 3.52 8.19
CA GLU A 91 -2.13 4.12 8.82
C GLU A 91 -1.51 3.16 9.85
N GLY A 92 -0.19 3.15 9.92
CA GLY A 92 0.57 2.38 10.91
C GLY A 92 2.07 2.61 10.81
N GLU A 93 2.82 2.10 11.77
CA GLU A 93 4.28 2.18 11.74
C GLU A 93 4.91 1.20 10.75
N PHE A 94 4.20 0.15 10.40
CA PHE A 94 4.63 -0.87 9.47
C PHE A 94 3.47 -1.37 8.61
N LEU A 95 3.68 -1.43 7.31
CA LEU A 95 2.77 -2.06 6.36
C LEU A 95 3.56 -2.93 5.40
N HIS A 96 3.14 -4.17 5.23
CA HIS A 96 3.71 -5.12 4.30
C HIS A 96 2.69 -5.39 3.18
N ALA A 97 3.06 -5.13 1.96
CA ALA A 97 2.18 -5.21 0.80
C ALA A 97 2.68 -6.22 -0.23
N TRP A 98 1.77 -6.93 -0.85
CA TRP A 98 1.94 -7.75 -2.04
C TRP A 98 1.03 -7.18 -3.13
N PRO A 99 1.52 -6.20 -3.92
CA PRO A 99 0.67 -5.46 -4.86
C PRO A 99 -0.03 -6.36 -5.88
N GLN A 100 0.65 -7.36 -6.41
CA GLN A 100 0.09 -8.30 -7.40
C GLN A 100 -1.01 -9.19 -6.83
N LEU A 101 -0.95 -9.49 -5.54
CA LEU A 101 -1.97 -10.26 -4.83
C LEU A 101 -3.07 -9.37 -4.24
N GLU A 102 -2.92 -8.06 -4.37
CA GLU A 102 -3.77 -7.05 -3.74
C GLU A 102 -3.96 -7.26 -2.24
N ARG A 103 -2.90 -7.73 -1.57
CA ARG A 103 -2.87 -8.00 -0.14
C ARG A 103 -1.98 -7.02 0.61
N LEU A 104 -2.38 -6.77 1.85
CA LEU A 104 -1.64 -5.93 2.76
C LEU A 104 -1.74 -6.51 4.18
N ARG A 105 -0.63 -6.47 4.92
CA ARG A 105 -0.55 -6.98 6.28
C ARG A 105 0.22 -6.02 7.17
N SER A 106 -0.10 -6.00 8.46
CA SER A 106 0.72 -5.39 9.49
C SER A 106 0.72 -6.25 10.75
N HIS A 107 1.88 -6.45 11.34
CA HIS A 107 2.03 -7.06 12.66
C HIS A 107 2.16 -6.02 13.77
N LEU A 108 2.14 -4.73 13.43
CA LEU A 108 2.13 -3.60 14.35
C LEU A 108 0.76 -2.91 14.34
N PRO A 109 0.46 -2.10 15.37
CA PRO A 109 -0.81 -1.41 15.48
C PRO A 109 -1.14 -0.58 14.24
N VAL A 110 -2.39 -0.66 13.83
CA VAL A 110 -2.92 0.06 12.67
C VAL A 110 -4.21 0.80 12.98
N THR A 111 -4.47 1.82 12.19
CA THR A 111 -5.73 2.54 12.14
C THR A 111 -6.29 2.45 10.73
N LEU A 112 -7.53 1.97 10.61
CA LEU A 112 -8.31 1.97 9.36
C LEU A 112 -9.44 2.98 9.49
N THR A 113 -9.48 3.95 8.59
CA THR A 113 -10.53 4.97 8.54
C THR A 113 -11.28 4.89 7.22
N ARG A 114 -12.59 4.98 7.26
CA ARG A 114 -13.42 5.11 6.07
C ARG A 114 -14.60 6.04 6.35
N GLY A 115 -14.58 7.22 5.72
CA GLY A 115 -15.51 8.29 6.08
C GLY A 115 -15.35 8.70 7.55
N GLY A 116 -16.44 8.80 8.30
CA GLY A 116 -16.40 9.06 9.74
C GLY A 116 -16.20 7.81 10.61
N SER A 117 -16.10 6.63 10.01
CA SER A 117 -15.86 5.37 10.74
C SER A 117 -14.37 5.12 10.91
N ARG A 118 -13.96 4.72 12.12
CA ARG A 118 -12.56 4.47 12.48
C ARG A 118 -12.42 3.17 13.25
N PHE A 119 -11.46 2.37 12.86
CA PHE A 119 -11.14 1.09 13.50
C PHE A 119 -9.65 1.03 13.82
N THR A 120 -9.30 0.49 14.98
CA THR A 120 -7.91 0.27 15.39
C THR A 120 -7.73 -1.18 15.81
N GLY A 121 -6.54 -1.73 15.62
CA GLY A 121 -6.18 -3.07 16.06
C GLY A 121 -4.66 -3.21 16.17
N ASN A 122 -4.19 -4.24 16.87
CA ASN A 122 -2.76 -4.49 17.01
C ASN A 122 -2.12 -5.10 15.76
N SER A 123 -2.92 -5.72 14.92
CA SER A 123 -2.49 -6.25 13.62
C SER A 123 -3.60 -6.16 12.59
N LEU A 124 -3.24 -6.26 11.33
CA LEU A 124 -4.15 -6.22 10.20
C LEU A 124 -3.75 -7.25 9.14
N GLU A 125 -4.76 -7.89 8.57
CA GLU A 125 -4.69 -8.56 7.28
C GLU A 125 -5.78 -7.98 6.38
N TYR A 126 -5.39 -7.47 5.21
CA TYR A 126 -6.31 -6.89 4.24
C TYR A 126 -6.16 -7.58 2.90
N ASP A 127 -7.28 -8.05 2.38
CA ASP A 127 -7.40 -8.66 1.04
C ASP A 127 -8.35 -7.80 0.21
N ASN A 128 -7.80 -7.06 -0.74
CA ASN A 128 -8.59 -6.16 -1.57
C ASN A 128 -9.44 -6.90 -2.60
N ALA A 129 -8.98 -8.04 -3.10
CA ALA A 129 -9.75 -8.84 -4.06
C ALA A 129 -11.05 -9.36 -3.44
N ARG A 130 -11.00 -9.72 -2.16
CA ARG A 130 -12.16 -10.17 -1.37
C ARG A 130 -12.88 -9.03 -0.65
N GLN A 131 -12.31 -7.83 -0.62
CA GLN A 131 -12.79 -6.68 0.16
C GLN A 131 -12.96 -7.00 1.66
N VAL A 132 -12.02 -7.75 2.22
CA VAL A 132 -12.01 -8.16 3.62
C VAL A 132 -10.84 -7.53 4.35
N ALA A 133 -11.12 -6.92 5.48
CA ALA A 133 -10.13 -6.47 6.45
C ALA A 133 -10.32 -7.21 7.77
N LEU A 134 -9.29 -7.89 8.24
CA LEU A 134 -9.26 -8.58 9.52
C LEU A 134 -8.33 -7.83 10.47
N LEU A 135 -8.92 -7.20 11.49
CA LEU A 135 -8.18 -6.59 12.58
C LEU A 135 -8.14 -7.54 13.78
N GLN A 136 -6.99 -7.65 14.41
CA GLN A 136 -6.78 -8.51 15.57
C GLN A 136 -6.09 -7.76 16.71
N GLY A 137 -6.37 -8.18 17.94
CA GLY A 137 -5.76 -7.65 19.16
C GLY A 137 -6.22 -6.23 19.50
N ARG A 138 -6.87 -6.09 20.67
CA ARG A 138 -7.39 -4.80 21.19
C ARG A 138 -8.17 -3.99 20.14
N VAL A 139 -8.99 -4.67 19.37
CA VAL A 139 -9.79 -4.03 18.33
C VAL A 139 -10.77 -3.06 18.94
N ARG A 140 -10.77 -1.81 18.46
CA ARG A 140 -11.74 -0.78 18.80
C ARG A 140 -12.32 -0.22 17.51
N GLY A 141 -13.61 0.04 17.49
CA GLY A 141 -14.29 0.59 16.33
C GLY A 141 -15.27 1.69 16.73
N HIS A 142 -15.27 2.75 15.94
CA HIS A 142 -16.31 3.76 15.93
C HIS A 142 -16.94 3.77 14.56
N ILE A 143 -18.25 3.63 14.50
CA ILE A 143 -19.02 3.65 13.25
C ILE A 143 -19.88 4.92 13.23
N GLU A 144 -19.68 5.76 12.22
CA GLU A 144 -20.55 6.89 11.98
C GLU A 144 -21.90 6.40 11.45
N ALA A 145 -22.97 6.79 12.11
CA ALA A 145 -24.31 6.47 11.65
C ALA A 145 -24.59 7.21 10.32
N PRO A 146 -25.24 6.56 9.35
CA PRO A 146 -25.61 7.21 8.10
C PRO A 146 -26.54 8.40 8.40
N LYS A 147 -26.20 9.57 7.86
CA LYS A 147 -27.09 10.75 7.95
C LYS A 147 -28.42 10.40 7.29
N ARG A 148 -29.48 10.31 8.08
CA ARG A 148 -30.83 10.24 7.53
C ARG A 148 -31.11 11.54 6.82
N THR A 149 -31.08 11.54 5.51
CA THR A 149 -31.71 12.59 4.69
C THR A 149 -33.22 12.48 4.91
N ARG A 150 -33.76 13.48 5.57
CA ARG A 150 -35.21 13.70 5.59
C ARG A 150 -35.66 14.31 4.26
#